data_c41d35f651b25cb18a29f6b49944fed1
#
_entry.id   c41d35f651b25cb18a29f6b49944fed1
#
_cell.length_a   1.000
_cell.length_b   1.000
_cell.length_c   1.000
_cell.angle_alpha   90.00
_cell.angle_beta   90.00
_cell.angle_gamma   90.00
#
_symmetry.space_group_name_H-M   'P 1'
#
loop_
_entity.id
_entity.type
_entity.pdbx_description
1 polymer ?
#
loop_
_entity_poly.entity_id
_entity_poly.type
_entity_poly.pdbx_seq_one_letter_code
_entity_poly.pdbx_strand_id
1 'polypeptide(L)'
;MGTFVFRLIVPRPTFALDMSDEEREIMARHGAHWQPYVESGQIVIFGPVLDATGSWGLGVIEADDEDQLREFASRDPAVTTGTAEIEIGKLLAGFVRPRLDAGACRVAADT
;
A
#
# COMPACT_ATOMS: atom_id res chain seq x y z
N MET A 1 -18.61 -4.41 2.26
CA MET A 1 -17.17 -4.08 2.32
C MET A 1 -16.46 -4.61 1.10
N GLY A 2 -15.64 -3.81 0.46
CA GLY A 2 -14.90 -4.21 -0.71
C GLY A 2 -13.41 -4.42 -0.42
N THR A 3 -12.77 -5.23 -1.25
CA THR A 3 -11.31 -5.41 -1.22
C THR A 3 -10.73 -4.73 -2.45
N PHE A 4 -9.73 -3.90 -2.23
CA PHE A 4 -9.10 -3.11 -3.28
C PHE A 4 -7.63 -3.43 -3.38
N VAL A 5 -7.13 -3.45 -4.61
CA VAL A 5 -5.71 -3.65 -4.90
C VAL A 5 -5.13 -2.29 -5.28
N PHE A 6 -4.12 -1.93 -4.56
CA PHE A 6 -3.40 -0.67 -4.72
C PHE A 6 -2.08 -0.98 -5.38
N ARG A 7 -1.72 -0.22 -6.40
CA ARG A 7 -0.43 -0.34 -7.07
C ARG A 7 0.25 1.02 -7.07
N LEU A 8 1.42 1.08 -6.47
CA LEU A 8 2.24 2.28 -6.46
C LEU A 8 3.27 2.16 -7.58
N ILE A 9 3.19 3.07 -8.55
CA ILE A 9 4.08 3.11 -9.69
C ILE A 9 5.20 4.09 -9.37
N VAL A 10 6.42 3.56 -9.26
CA VAL A 10 7.59 4.31 -8.83
C VAL A 10 8.36 4.84 -10.05
N PRO A 11 9.26 5.85 -9.86
CA PRO A 11 9.86 6.54 -10.99
C PRO A 11 10.86 5.73 -11.81
N ARG A 12 11.39 4.62 -11.27
CA ARG A 12 12.34 3.80 -11.98
C ARG A 12 12.34 2.37 -11.43
N PRO A 13 12.75 1.37 -12.25
CA PRO A 13 12.68 -0.04 -11.81
C PRO A 13 13.52 -0.36 -10.57
N THR A 14 14.59 0.36 -10.33
CA THR A 14 15.49 0.12 -9.20
C THR A 14 15.14 0.91 -7.95
N PHE A 15 14.05 1.67 -7.98
CA PHE A 15 13.70 2.64 -6.95
C PHE A 15 13.80 2.09 -5.53
N ALA A 16 13.27 0.91 -5.26
CA ALA A 16 13.28 0.33 -3.92
C ALA A 16 14.70 0.03 -3.41
N LEU A 17 15.67 -0.05 -4.32
CA LEU A 17 17.05 -0.43 -4.01
C LEU A 17 17.99 0.77 -3.96
N ASP A 18 17.63 1.88 -4.61
CA ASP A 18 18.56 3.01 -4.80
C ASP A 18 17.92 4.37 -4.58
N MET A 19 16.92 4.45 -3.70
CA MET A 19 16.31 5.74 -3.37
C MET A 19 17.34 6.76 -2.90
N SER A 20 17.19 8.00 -3.36
CA SER A 20 17.93 9.13 -2.80
C SER A 20 17.45 9.40 -1.37
N ASP A 21 18.17 10.25 -0.64
CA ASP A 21 17.76 10.63 0.73
C ASP A 21 16.41 11.33 0.71
N GLU A 22 16.18 12.19 -0.29
CA GLU A 22 14.90 12.87 -0.44
C GLU A 22 13.76 11.87 -0.72
N GLU A 23 14.02 10.90 -1.59
CA GLU A 23 13.02 9.87 -1.89
C GLU A 23 12.70 9.01 -0.68
N ARG A 24 13.71 8.66 0.12
CA ARG A 24 13.48 7.92 1.36
C ARG A 24 12.60 8.69 2.32
N GLU A 25 12.81 9.99 2.43
CA GLU A 25 11.99 10.83 3.29
C GLU A 25 10.53 10.86 2.81
N ILE A 26 10.33 11.00 1.50
CA ILE A 26 9.00 10.99 0.91
C ILE A 26 8.31 9.65 1.18
N MET A 27 9.04 8.55 1.03
CA MET A 27 8.48 7.22 1.26
C MET A 27 8.21 6.96 2.75
N ALA A 28 8.96 7.57 3.64
CA ALA A 28 8.64 7.51 5.06
C ALA A 28 7.32 8.23 5.36
N ARG A 29 7.08 9.38 4.73
CA ARG A 29 5.82 10.10 4.86
C ARG A 29 4.65 9.34 4.20
N HIS A 30 4.92 8.65 3.09
CA HIS A 30 3.96 7.75 2.46
C HIS A 30 3.51 6.67 3.45
N GLY A 31 4.44 6.00 4.11
CA GLY A 31 4.11 4.99 5.12
C GLY A 31 3.30 5.58 6.27
N ALA A 32 3.70 6.75 6.76
CA ALA A 32 2.98 7.42 7.84
C ALA A 32 1.55 7.80 7.43
N HIS A 33 1.35 8.19 6.17
CA HIS A 33 0.04 8.53 5.65
C HIS A 33 -0.94 7.35 5.75
N TRP A 34 -0.45 6.12 5.47
CA TRP A 34 -1.28 4.92 5.48
C TRP A 34 -1.39 4.25 6.85
N GLN A 35 -0.63 4.70 7.85
CA GLN A 35 -0.61 4.11 9.18
C GLN A 35 -2.00 3.92 9.80
N PRO A 36 -2.96 4.86 9.67
CA PRO A 36 -4.30 4.63 10.20
C PRO A 36 -5.00 3.40 9.63
N TYR A 37 -4.77 3.10 8.35
CA TYR A 37 -5.33 1.89 7.72
C TYR A 37 -4.62 0.62 8.19
N VAL A 38 -3.34 0.72 8.52
CA VAL A 38 -2.59 -0.39 9.11
C VAL A 38 -3.15 -0.70 10.51
N GLU A 39 -3.31 0.34 11.32
CA GLU A 39 -3.75 0.19 12.71
C GLU A 39 -5.19 -0.29 12.81
N SER A 40 -6.04 0.09 11.86
CA SER A 40 -7.43 -0.36 11.83
C SER A 40 -7.57 -1.81 11.40
N GLY A 41 -6.52 -2.41 10.84
CA GLY A 41 -6.59 -3.76 10.28
C GLY A 41 -7.17 -3.81 8.87
N GLN A 42 -7.45 -2.66 8.26
CA GLN A 42 -7.99 -2.61 6.89
C GLN A 42 -6.94 -2.96 5.84
N ILE A 43 -5.66 -2.69 6.11
CA ILE A 43 -4.59 -3.13 5.23
C ILE A 43 -4.26 -4.58 5.50
N VAL A 44 -4.43 -5.42 4.47
CA VAL A 44 -4.12 -6.84 4.53
C VAL A 44 -2.63 -7.07 4.27
N ILE A 45 -2.12 -6.43 3.22
CA ILE A 45 -0.70 -6.48 2.80
C ILE A 45 -0.33 -5.10 2.28
N PHE A 46 0.89 -4.67 2.57
CA PHE A 46 1.35 -3.38 2.09
C PHE A 46 2.88 -3.37 2.08
N GLY A 47 3.47 -3.18 0.91
CA GLY A 47 4.92 -3.11 0.83
C GLY A 47 5.46 -3.14 -0.59
N PRO A 48 6.75 -2.94 -0.76
CA PRO A 48 7.39 -3.00 -2.07
C PRO A 48 7.53 -4.43 -2.57
N VAL A 49 7.34 -4.58 -3.88
CA VAL A 49 7.55 -5.85 -4.60
C VAL A 49 8.69 -5.64 -5.58
N LEU A 50 9.53 -6.64 -5.72
CA LEU A 50 10.57 -6.66 -6.74
C LEU A 50 10.33 -7.87 -7.62
N ASP A 51 10.09 -7.62 -8.90
CA ASP A 51 9.89 -8.70 -9.88
C ASP A 51 10.78 -8.47 -11.11
N ALA A 52 10.58 -9.25 -12.18
CA ALA A 52 11.38 -9.15 -13.37
C ALA A 52 11.33 -7.79 -14.06
N THR A 53 10.27 -7.01 -13.83
CA THR A 53 10.12 -5.67 -14.40
C THR A 53 10.71 -4.57 -13.52
N GLY A 54 11.08 -4.89 -12.29
CA GLY A 54 11.61 -3.94 -11.31
C GLY A 54 10.74 -3.82 -10.07
N SER A 55 10.90 -2.72 -9.34
CA SER A 55 10.16 -2.51 -8.10
C SER A 55 8.85 -1.75 -8.33
N TRP A 56 7.88 -2.03 -7.49
CA TRP A 56 6.59 -1.34 -7.43
C TRP A 56 5.99 -1.57 -6.04
N GLY A 57 4.99 -0.80 -5.68
CA GLY A 57 4.36 -0.94 -4.37
C GLY A 57 3.04 -1.68 -4.47
N LEU A 58 2.81 -2.61 -3.54
CA LEU A 58 1.57 -3.37 -3.44
C LEU A 58 0.82 -2.96 -2.18
N GLY A 59 -0.49 -2.77 -2.31
CA GLY A 59 -1.37 -2.69 -1.16
C GLY A 59 -2.63 -3.50 -1.42
N VAL A 60 -3.10 -4.21 -0.41
CA VAL A 60 -4.41 -4.86 -0.45
C VAL A 60 -5.18 -4.32 0.75
N ILE A 61 -6.30 -3.68 0.48
CA ILE A 61 -7.01 -2.87 1.47
C ILE A 61 -8.48 -3.22 1.46
N GLU A 62 -9.05 -3.41 2.64
CA GLU A 62 -10.49 -3.58 2.80
C GLU A 62 -11.11 -2.25 3.18
N ALA A 63 -12.12 -1.82 2.45
CA ALA A 63 -12.78 -0.54 2.69
C ALA A 63 -14.25 -0.59 2.35
N ASP A 64 -15.05 0.20 3.05
CA ASP A 64 -16.48 0.29 2.81
C ASP A 64 -16.82 1.29 1.71
N ASP A 65 -16.01 2.33 1.57
CA ASP A 65 -16.27 3.44 0.66
C ASP A 65 -15.07 3.61 -0.28
N GLU A 66 -15.28 3.25 -1.53
CA GLU A 66 -14.23 3.35 -2.56
C GLU A 66 -13.82 4.79 -2.82
N ASP A 67 -14.77 5.72 -2.85
CA ASP A 67 -14.49 7.13 -3.13
C ASP A 67 -13.64 7.73 -2.02
N GLN A 68 -13.92 7.38 -0.78
CA GLN A 68 -13.15 7.83 0.36
C GLN A 68 -11.71 7.28 0.30
N LEU A 69 -11.57 6.01 -0.08
CA LEU A 69 -10.26 5.40 -0.24
C LEU A 69 -9.45 6.11 -1.34
N ARG A 70 -10.08 6.38 -2.48
CA ARG A 70 -9.43 7.06 -3.60
C ARG A 70 -9.02 8.48 -3.22
N GLU A 71 -9.86 9.19 -2.51
CA GLU A 71 -9.52 10.53 -2.04
C GLU A 71 -8.34 10.50 -1.06
N PHE A 72 -8.37 9.56 -0.13
CA PHE A 72 -7.27 9.39 0.82
C PHE A 72 -5.96 9.11 0.10
N ALA A 73 -5.99 8.21 -0.89
CA ALA A 73 -4.81 7.88 -1.69
C ALA A 73 -4.28 9.11 -2.47
N SER A 74 -5.17 9.97 -2.94
CA SER A 74 -4.77 11.15 -3.70
C SER A 74 -3.99 12.17 -2.86
N ARG A 75 -4.09 12.09 -1.54
CA ARG A 75 -3.37 12.98 -0.62
C ARG A 75 -2.06 12.39 -0.11
N ASP A 76 -1.73 11.19 -0.56
CA ASP A 76 -0.48 10.54 -0.18
C ASP A 76 0.72 11.40 -0.62
N PRO A 77 1.68 11.68 0.26
CA PRO A 77 2.87 12.47 -0.11
C PRO A 77 3.64 11.91 -1.31
N ALA A 78 3.64 10.59 -1.51
CA ALA A 78 4.28 10.01 -2.69
C ALA A 78 3.62 10.51 -3.98
N VAL A 79 2.31 10.76 -3.94
CA VAL A 79 1.55 11.26 -5.10
C VAL A 79 1.64 12.78 -5.20
N THR A 80 1.43 13.49 -4.09
CA THR A 80 1.37 14.95 -4.11
C THR A 80 2.71 15.59 -4.45
N THR A 81 3.82 14.90 -4.18
CA THR A 81 5.16 15.37 -4.55
C THR A 81 5.53 15.00 -5.99
N GLY A 82 4.70 14.24 -6.67
CA GLY A 82 5.00 13.78 -8.02
C GLY A 82 6.01 12.64 -8.08
N THR A 83 6.34 12.03 -6.95
CA THR A 83 7.33 10.95 -6.90
C THR A 83 6.78 9.67 -7.49
N ALA A 84 5.50 9.38 -7.26
CA ALA A 84 4.88 8.13 -7.70
C ALA A 84 3.43 8.36 -8.08
N GLU A 85 2.83 7.36 -8.71
CA GLU A 85 1.42 7.33 -9.03
C GLU A 85 0.77 6.15 -8.34
N ILE A 86 -0.52 6.27 -8.02
CA ILE A 86 -1.28 5.20 -7.40
C ILE A 86 -2.42 4.80 -8.33
N GLU A 87 -2.51 3.49 -8.60
CA GLU A 87 -3.64 2.90 -9.28
C GLU A 87 -4.38 2.03 -8.27
N ILE A 88 -5.71 2.13 -8.27
CA ILE A 88 -6.56 1.32 -7.39
C ILE A 88 -7.56 0.57 -8.24
N GLY A 89 -7.59 -0.75 -8.06
CA GLY A 89 -8.59 -1.62 -8.68
C GLY A 89 -9.40 -2.33 -7.62
N LYS A 90 -10.59 -2.76 -7.97
CA LYS A 90 -11.45 -3.51 -7.08
C LYS A 90 -11.30 -5.00 -7.36
N LEU A 91 -11.10 -5.79 -6.32
CA LEU A 91 -11.13 -7.24 -6.44
C LEU A 91 -12.59 -7.66 -6.61
N LEU A 92 -12.93 -8.17 -7.80
CA LEU A 92 -14.32 -8.52 -8.12
C LEU A 92 -14.72 -9.86 -7.52
N ALA A 93 -13.77 -10.82 -7.49
CA ALA A 93 -14.02 -12.16 -6.98
C ALA A 93 -12.70 -12.77 -6.57
N GLY A 94 -12.73 -13.70 -5.62
CA GLY A 94 -11.52 -14.34 -5.16
C GLY A 94 -11.64 -14.77 -3.72
N PHE A 95 -10.49 -14.99 -3.09
CA PHE A 95 -10.45 -15.45 -1.71
C PHE A 95 -9.57 -14.53 -0.89
N VAL A 96 -10.12 -14.09 0.25
CA VAL A 96 -9.34 -13.43 1.30
C VAL A 96 -9.38 -14.38 2.49
N ARG A 97 -8.22 -14.68 3.05
CA ARG A 97 -8.19 -15.60 4.17
C ARG A 97 -9.07 -15.11 5.32
N PRO A 98 -9.64 -15.99 6.12
CA PRO A 98 -10.40 -15.56 7.29
C PRO A 98 -9.52 -14.74 8.23
N ARG A 99 -10.14 -13.74 8.87
CA ARG A 99 -9.42 -12.94 9.86
C ARG A 99 -9.06 -13.81 11.05
N LEU A 100 -7.79 -13.82 11.40
CA LEU A 100 -7.32 -14.48 12.61
C LEU A 100 -7.54 -13.54 13.79
N ASP A 101 -7.48 -14.09 15.03
CA ASP A 101 -7.50 -13.21 16.17
C ASP A 101 -6.26 -12.29 16.14
N ALA A 102 -6.33 -11.18 16.87
CA ALA A 102 -5.33 -10.15 16.79
C ALA A 102 -3.92 -10.65 17.12
N GLY A 103 -3.80 -11.56 18.09
CA GLY A 103 -2.48 -12.10 18.44
C GLY A 103 -1.86 -12.90 17.32
N ALA A 104 -2.66 -13.79 16.72
CA ALA A 104 -2.18 -14.61 15.62
C ALA A 104 -1.79 -13.76 14.40
N CYS A 105 -2.60 -12.76 14.09
CA CYS A 105 -2.28 -11.85 12.98
C CYS A 105 -0.96 -11.14 13.21
N ARG A 106 -0.72 -10.65 14.41
CA ARG A 106 0.51 -9.94 14.70
C ARG A 106 1.74 -10.82 14.60
N VAL A 107 1.63 -12.05 15.05
CA VAL A 107 2.73 -13.02 14.96
C VAL A 107 3.06 -13.26 13.49
N ALA A 108 2.06 -13.48 12.66
CA ALA A 108 2.29 -13.69 11.24
C ALA A 108 2.91 -12.46 10.58
N ALA A 109 2.53 -11.27 10.99
CA ALA A 109 3.06 -10.03 10.44
C ALA A 109 4.52 -9.79 10.83
N ASP A 110 4.94 -10.32 11.97
CA ASP A 110 6.30 -10.13 12.47
C ASP A 110 7.33 -11.03 11.77
N THR A 111 6.88 -11.96 10.98
CA THR A 111 7.79 -12.79 10.20
C THR A 111 8.07 -12.17 8.84
#